data_93e689093fc6d035f4b1029c6d5b71a6
#
_entry.id   93e689093fc6d035f4b1029c6d5b71a6
#
_cell.length_a   1.000
_cell.length_b   1.000
_cell.length_c   1.000
_cell.angle_alpha   90.00
_cell.angle_beta   90.00
_cell.angle_gamma   90.00
#
_symmetry.space_group_name_H-M   'P 1'
#
loop_
_entity.id
_entity.type
_entity.pdbx_description
1 polymer ?
#
loop_
_entity_poly.entity_id
_entity_poly.type
_entity_poly.pdbx_seq_one_letter_code
_entity_poly.pdbx_strand_id
1 'polypeptide(L)'
;ENFDAFTDNPYFRIWREIHRLYPDARYVLTVRDEDAWIASCVSFYRDRRIRPMRVWMFGNHADPSRDEESRQAWLDGYRAHNAAVREFFAGRPGQYMEMDPTSEPDWARLCAFLDAPVPDQPWPHANARKANRPWRHLWRRVRRGLGLEAKPPDDSGTGRDDP
;
A
#
# COMPACT_ATOMS: atom_id res chain seq x y z
N GLU A 1 -20.30 -3.03 8.12
CA GLU A 1 -19.18 -2.18 8.58
C GLU A 1 -18.82 -1.23 7.44
N ASN A 2 -18.82 0.08 7.72
CA ASN A 2 -18.39 1.07 6.74
C ASN A 2 -16.87 1.23 6.85
N PHE A 3 -16.17 1.16 5.72
CA PHE A 3 -14.75 1.43 5.64
C PHE A 3 -14.54 2.83 5.05
N ASP A 4 -13.70 3.63 5.71
CA ASP A 4 -13.39 4.98 5.24
C ASP A 4 -12.24 4.99 4.21
N ALA A 5 -11.43 3.93 4.17
CA ALA A 5 -10.31 3.82 3.25
C ALA A 5 -9.94 2.36 2.94
N PHE A 6 -9.41 2.16 1.73
CA PHE A 6 -8.81 0.90 1.27
C PHE A 6 -7.33 1.14 0.95
N THR A 7 -6.47 0.24 1.40
CA THR A 7 -5.02 0.36 1.17
C THR A 7 -4.37 -1.03 1.05
N ASP A 8 -3.16 -1.07 0.46
CA ASP A 8 -2.35 -2.27 0.30
C ASP A 8 -2.99 -3.34 -0.61
N ASN A 9 -2.58 -4.59 -0.46
CA ASN A 9 -3.10 -5.72 -1.24
C ASN A 9 -4.48 -6.17 -0.74
N PRO A 10 -5.42 -6.51 -1.62
CA PRO A 10 -5.31 -6.61 -3.10
C PRO A 10 -5.78 -5.35 -3.86
N TYR A 11 -6.00 -4.24 -3.18
CA TYR A 11 -6.75 -3.10 -3.71
C TYR A 11 -6.11 -2.45 -4.94
N PHE A 12 -4.79 -2.47 -5.06
CA PHE A 12 -4.11 -1.99 -6.27
C PHE A 12 -4.45 -2.79 -7.54
N ARG A 13 -4.94 -4.03 -7.42
CA ARG A 13 -5.36 -4.85 -8.56
C ARG A 13 -6.81 -4.64 -8.95
N ILE A 14 -7.65 -4.30 -7.98
CA ILE A 14 -9.11 -4.18 -8.13
C ILE A 14 -9.61 -2.74 -8.00
N TRP A 15 -8.74 -1.75 -8.17
CA TRP A 15 -9.10 -0.34 -8.00
C TRP A 15 -10.20 0.15 -8.95
N ARG A 16 -10.30 -0.43 -10.16
CA ARG A 16 -11.39 -0.11 -11.10
C ARG A 16 -12.74 -0.61 -10.62
N GLU A 17 -12.78 -1.78 -10.02
CA GLU A 17 -13.96 -2.35 -9.38
C GLU A 17 -14.38 -1.51 -8.17
N ILE A 18 -13.41 -1.07 -7.38
CA ILE A 18 -13.66 -0.16 -6.25
C ILE A 18 -14.20 1.17 -6.77
N HIS A 19 -13.66 1.72 -7.85
CA HIS A 19 -14.18 2.96 -8.42
C HIS A 19 -15.62 2.84 -8.93
N ARG A 20 -16.04 1.68 -9.46
CA ARG A 20 -17.45 1.46 -9.85
C ARG A 20 -18.39 1.44 -8.64
N LEU A 21 -17.92 0.95 -7.50
CA LEU A 21 -18.70 0.91 -6.25
C LEU A 21 -18.69 2.24 -5.51
N TYR A 22 -17.60 2.98 -5.61
CA TYR A 22 -17.38 4.26 -4.93
C TYR A 22 -16.88 5.31 -5.93
N PRO A 23 -17.74 5.80 -6.86
CA PRO A 23 -17.32 6.67 -7.95
C PRO A 23 -16.82 8.04 -7.48
N ASP A 24 -17.22 8.47 -6.29
CA ASP A 24 -16.82 9.75 -5.67
C ASP A 24 -15.61 9.62 -4.74
N ALA A 25 -15.06 8.43 -4.58
CA ALA A 25 -13.88 8.22 -3.74
C ALA A 25 -12.65 8.94 -4.30
N ARG A 26 -11.78 9.39 -3.40
CA ARG A 26 -10.49 9.98 -3.72
C ARG A 26 -9.41 8.91 -3.77
N TYR A 27 -8.53 9.01 -4.77
CA TYR A 27 -7.48 8.02 -5.02
C TYR A 27 -6.10 8.64 -4.84
N VAL A 28 -5.27 8.03 -4.01
CA VAL A 28 -3.87 8.42 -3.82
C VAL A 28 -2.99 7.33 -4.41
N LEU A 29 -2.29 7.65 -5.51
CA LEU A 29 -1.26 6.78 -6.07
C LEU A 29 0.06 7.09 -5.37
N THR A 30 0.55 6.14 -4.60
CA THR A 30 1.90 6.24 -4.04
C THR A 30 2.91 5.72 -5.06
N VAL A 31 3.85 6.57 -5.44
CA VAL A 31 4.95 6.24 -6.34
C VAL A 31 6.28 6.27 -5.60
N ARG A 32 7.29 5.71 -6.21
CA ARG A 32 8.67 5.72 -5.74
C ARG A 32 9.61 5.55 -6.92
N ASP A 33 10.86 5.98 -6.77
CA ASP A 33 11.93 5.58 -7.67
C ASP A 33 11.92 4.07 -7.93
N GLU A 34 11.99 3.66 -9.20
CA GLU A 34 11.77 2.26 -9.61
C GLU A 34 12.83 1.32 -9.05
N ASP A 35 14.09 1.74 -9.03
CA ASP A 35 15.19 0.93 -8.51
C ASP A 35 15.08 0.77 -7.00
N ALA A 36 14.72 1.83 -6.30
CA ALA A 36 14.47 1.77 -4.87
C ALA A 36 13.23 0.94 -4.53
N TRP A 37 12.18 1.00 -5.37
CA TRP A 37 10.97 0.21 -5.20
C TRP A 37 11.24 -1.29 -5.38
N ILE A 38 11.87 -1.70 -6.50
CA ILE A 38 12.13 -3.11 -6.75
C ILE A 38 13.15 -3.71 -5.76
N ALA A 39 14.17 -2.95 -5.38
CA ALA A 39 15.11 -3.37 -4.34
C ALA A 39 14.41 -3.61 -2.99
N SER A 40 13.41 -2.78 -2.66
CA SER A 40 12.58 -2.95 -1.47
C SER A 40 11.72 -4.22 -1.56
N CYS A 41 11.09 -4.47 -2.71
CA CYS A 41 10.27 -5.66 -2.94
C CYS A 41 11.12 -6.94 -2.84
N VAL A 42 12.26 -7.00 -3.53
CA VAL A 42 13.21 -8.11 -3.46
C VAL A 42 13.64 -8.38 -2.02
N SER A 43 14.03 -7.32 -1.29
CA SER A 43 14.44 -7.45 0.12
C SER A 43 13.31 -7.89 1.04
N PHE A 44 12.09 -7.43 0.79
CA PHE A 44 10.93 -7.77 1.62
C PHE A 44 10.44 -9.19 1.40
N TYR A 45 10.44 -9.69 0.15
CA TYR A 45 9.91 -10.99 -0.20
C TYR A 45 10.95 -12.12 -0.20
N ARG A 46 12.24 -11.81 -0.14
CA ARG A 46 13.30 -12.80 0.01
C ARG A 46 13.03 -13.69 1.21
N ASP A 47 13.15 -14.99 1.01
CA ASP A 47 12.96 -16.03 2.04
C ASP A 47 11.56 -16.07 2.68
N ARG A 48 10.58 -15.36 2.09
CA ARG A 48 9.21 -15.42 2.57
C ARG A 48 8.39 -16.43 1.78
N ARG A 49 7.63 -17.25 2.50
CA ARG A 49 6.68 -18.19 1.87
C ARG A 49 5.76 -17.45 0.88
N ILE A 50 5.65 -18.00 -0.34
CA ILE A 50 4.73 -17.51 -1.35
C ILE A 50 3.30 -17.87 -0.92
N ARG A 51 2.46 -16.84 -0.74
CA ARG A 51 1.06 -17.02 -0.37
C ARG A 51 0.16 -17.01 -1.61
N PRO A 52 -1.02 -17.67 -1.58
CA PRO A 52 -1.95 -17.72 -2.73
C PRO A 52 -2.29 -16.35 -3.32
N MET A 53 -2.51 -15.34 -2.49
CA MET A 53 -2.76 -13.97 -2.94
C MET A 53 -1.63 -13.44 -3.83
N ARG A 54 -0.38 -13.71 -3.49
CA ARG A 54 0.78 -13.26 -4.28
C ARG A 54 0.86 -14.00 -5.61
N VAL A 55 0.52 -15.29 -5.65
CA VAL A 55 0.40 -16.04 -6.89
C VAL A 55 -0.73 -15.49 -7.77
N TRP A 56 -1.87 -15.15 -7.17
CA TRP A 56 -2.97 -14.52 -7.90
C TRP A 56 -2.58 -13.16 -8.49
N MET A 57 -1.77 -12.36 -7.77
CA MET A 57 -1.34 -11.04 -8.23
C MET A 57 -0.27 -11.10 -9.34
N PHE A 58 0.68 -12.02 -9.24
CA PHE A 58 1.91 -12.02 -10.04
C PHE A 58 2.16 -13.35 -10.79
N GLY A 59 1.27 -14.33 -10.67
CA GLY A 59 1.38 -15.63 -11.36
C GLY A 59 2.70 -16.35 -11.03
N ASN A 60 3.38 -16.79 -12.07
CA ASN A 60 4.67 -17.50 -11.97
C ASN A 60 5.81 -16.61 -11.44
N HIS A 61 5.63 -15.28 -11.46
CA HIS A 61 6.60 -14.30 -10.98
C HIS A 61 6.30 -13.81 -9.55
N ALA A 62 5.63 -14.65 -8.74
CA ALA A 62 5.22 -14.30 -7.37
C ALA A 62 6.38 -13.99 -6.41
N ASP A 63 7.61 -14.29 -6.78
CA ASP A 63 8.82 -13.98 -6.02
C ASP A 63 9.81 -13.15 -6.85
N PRO A 64 9.91 -11.83 -6.59
CA PRO A 64 10.82 -10.96 -7.34
C PRO A 64 12.30 -11.18 -6.99
N SER A 65 12.61 -12.01 -5.97
CA SER A 65 13.97 -12.35 -5.59
C SER A 65 14.50 -13.61 -6.27
N ARG A 66 13.63 -14.35 -6.97
CA ARG A 66 13.97 -15.65 -7.56
C ARG A 66 14.94 -15.53 -8.74
N ASP A 67 14.64 -14.65 -9.68
CA ASP A 67 15.40 -14.46 -10.91
C ASP A 67 15.14 -13.07 -11.52
N GLU A 68 15.93 -12.71 -12.54
CA GLU A 68 15.81 -11.41 -13.20
C GLU A 68 14.50 -11.28 -13.99
N GLU A 69 13.97 -12.36 -14.55
CA GLU A 69 12.69 -12.36 -15.27
C GLU A 69 11.54 -11.98 -14.31
N SER A 70 11.52 -12.58 -13.12
CA SER A 70 10.54 -12.23 -12.08
C SER A 70 10.69 -10.78 -11.62
N ARG A 71 11.93 -10.31 -11.47
CA ARG A 71 12.22 -8.93 -11.12
C ARG A 71 11.70 -7.95 -12.19
N GLN A 72 11.97 -8.24 -13.46
CA GLN A 72 11.49 -7.43 -14.58
C GLN A 72 9.96 -7.43 -14.67
N ALA A 73 9.31 -8.58 -14.49
CA ALA A 73 7.85 -8.69 -14.47
C ALA A 73 7.20 -7.82 -13.38
N TRP A 74 7.85 -7.66 -12.22
CA TRP A 74 7.39 -6.75 -11.18
C TRP A 74 7.53 -5.29 -11.59
N LEU A 75 8.65 -4.90 -12.20
CA LEU A 75 8.87 -3.54 -12.71
C LEU A 75 7.85 -3.18 -13.79
N ASP A 76 7.63 -4.08 -14.74
CA ASP A 76 6.66 -3.87 -15.82
C ASP A 76 5.23 -3.77 -15.27
N GLY A 77 4.89 -4.60 -14.29
CA GLY A 77 3.61 -4.50 -13.58
C GLY A 77 3.42 -3.18 -12.83
N TYR A 78 4.48 -2.68 -12.19
CA TYR A 78 4.48 -1.39 -11.50
C TYR A 78 4.27 -0.23 -12.49
N ARG A 79 5.02 -0.22 -13.59
CA ARG A 79 4.90 0.79 -14.66
C ARG A 79 3.51 0.78 -15.30
N ALA A 80 3.04 -0.40 -15.67
CA ALA A 80 1.74 -0.56 -16.29
C ALA A 80 0.60 -0.12 -15.36
N HIS A 81 0.67 -0.47 -14.07
CA HIS A 81 -0.31 -0.01 -13.08
C HIS A 81 -0.33 1.51 -12.97
N ASN A 82 0.83 2.14 -12.77
CA ASN A 82 0.94 3.58 -12.60
C ASN A 82 0.43 4.32 -13.84
N ALA A 83 0.80 3.86 -15.05
CA ALA A 83 0.34 4.43 -16.31
C ALA A 83 -1.18 4.32 -16.45
N ALA A 84 -1.76 3.16 -16.16
CA ALA A 84 -3.21 2.93 -16.27
C ALA A 84 -4.02 3.77 -15.26
N VAL A 85 -3.49 4.02 -14.06
CA VAL A 85 -4.14 4.89 -13.08
C VAL A 85 -4.08 6.35 -13.55
N ARG A 86 -2.93 6.83 -14.00
CA ARG A 86 -2.78 8.21 -14.53
C ARG A 86 -3.71 8.47 -15.71
N GLU A 87 -3.74 7.55 -16.67
CA GLU A 87 -4.61 7.65 -17.85
C GLU A 87 -6.09 7.71 -17.43
N PHE A 88 -6.51 6.83 -16.55
CA PHE A 88 -7.91 6.78 -16.09
C PHE A 88 -8.35 8.07 -15.41
N PHE A 89 -7.48 8.68 -14.59
CA PHE A 89 -7.81 9.89 -13.85
C PHE A 89 -7.46 11.19 -14.57
N ALA A 90 -6.86 11.17 -15.77
CA ALA A 90 -6.46 12.36 -16.52
C ALA A 90 -7.62 13.35 -16.76
N GLY A 91 -8.86 12.85 -16.91
CA GLY A 91 -10.07 13.67 -17.08
C GLY A 91 -10.92 13.87 -15.82
N ARG A 92 -10.39 13.55 -14.61
CA ARG A 92 -11.14 13.56 -13.34
C ARG A 92 -10.43 14.42 -12.29
N PRO A 93 -10.45 15.76 -12.44
CA PRO A 93 -9.77 16.65 -11.49
C PRO A 93 -10.39 16.50 -10.09
N GLY A 94 -9.53 16.54 -9.06
CA GLY A 94 -9.95 16.44 -7.66
C GLY A 94 -10.20 15.03 -7.13
N GLN A 95 -10.24 14.01 -7.99
CA GLN A 95 -10.39 12.62 -7.53
C GLN A 95 -9.09 11.85 -7.35
N TYR A 96 -7.98 12.40 -7.81
CA TYR A 96 -6.69 11.72 -7.87
C TYR A 96 -5.56 12.63 -7.45
N MET A 97 -4.65 12.09 -6.66
CA MET A 97 -3.34 12.68 -6.43
C MET A 97 -2.25 11.62 -6.49
N GLU A 98 -1.07 12.03 -6.92
CA GLU A 98 0.15 11.23 -6.90
C GLU A 98 1.15 11.82 -5.91
N MET A 99 1.82 10.96 -5.13
CA MET A 99 2.85 11.39 -4.20
C MET A 99 3.92 10.32 -4.01
N ASP A 100 5.15 10.73 -3.75
CA ASP A 100 6.20 9.87 -3.22
C ASP A 100 6.32 10.08 -1.70
N PRO A 101 5.76 9.18 -0.88
CA PRO A 101 5.81 9.32 0.57
C PRO A 101 7.20 9.09 1.17
N THR A 102 8.19 8.69 0.35
CA THR A 102 9.54 8.37 0.80
C THR A 102 10.53 9.50 0.57
N SER A 103 10.39 10.26 -0.52
CA SER A 103 11.25 11.37 -0.88
C SER A 103 10.61 12.73 -0.61
N GLU A 104 9.30 12.83 -0.78
CA GLU A 104 8.54 14.08 -0.67
C GLU A 104 7.30 13.92 0.25
N PRO A 105 7.52 13.59 1.53
CA PRO A 105 6.40 13.46 2.48
C PRO A 105 5.78 14.83 2.75
N ASP A 106 4.47 14.96 2.48
CA ASP A 106 3.75 16.22 2.64
C ASP A 106 2.35 15.98 3.25
N TRP A 107 2.25 16.19 4.57
CA TRP A 107 0.99 16.12 5.29
C TRP A 107 -0.02 17.17 4.81
N ALA A 108 0.42 18.39 4.54
CA ALA A 108 -0.49 19.46 4.18
C ALA A 108 -1.17 19.17 2.84
N ARG A 109 -0.39 18.73 1.84
CA ARG A 109 -0.90 18.34 0.52
C ARG A 109 -1.84 17.14 0.60
N LEU A 110 -1.46 16.09 1.35
CA LEU A 110 -2.30 14.90 1.51
C LEU A 110 -3.61 15.22 2.23
N CYS A 111 -3.54 15.94 3.33
CA CYS A 111 -4.71 16.28 4.13
C CYS A 111 -5.65 17.24 3.40
N ALA A 112 -5.12 18.22 2.67
CA ALA A 112 -5.93 19.11 1.82
C ALA A 112 -6.65 18.30 0.72
N PHE A 113 -5.98 17.33 0.11
CA PHE A 113 -6.60 16.45 -0.88
C PHE A 113 -7.70 15.57 -0.27
N LEU A 114 -7.50 15.06 0.94
CA LEU A 114 -8.45 14.18 1.62
C LEU A 114 -9.55 14.93 2.39
N ASP A 115 -9.47 16.27 2.46
CA ASP A 115 -10.34 17.10 3.29
C ASP A 115 -10.28 16.70 4.77
N ALA A 116 -9.06 16.53 5.27
CA ALA A 116 -8.78 16.06 6.62
C ALA A 116 -7.85 17.03 7.38
N PRO A 117 -7.94 17.10 8.70
CA PRO A 117 -7.02 17.92 9.49
C PRO A 117 -5.59 17.39 9.41
N VAL A 118 -4.62 18.31 9.34
CA VAL A 118 -3.20 17.95 9.39
C VAL A 118 -2.87 17.44 10.79
N PRO A 119 -2.30 16.23 10.93
CA PRO A 119 -1.96 15.67 12.23
C PRO A 119 -0.74 16.38 12.83
N ASP A 120 -0.78 16.62 14.14
CA ASP A 120 0.35 17.16 14.90
C ASP A 120 1.38 16.05 15.21
N GLN A 121 1.96 15.49 14.17
CA GLN A 121 3.00 14.47 14.27
C GLN A 121 3.85 14.44 13.00
N PRO A 122 5.14 14.07 13.12
CA PRO A 122 6.01 13.94 11.96
C PRO A 122 5.52 12.81 11.03
N TRP A 123 5.92 12.89 9.76
CA TRP A 123 5.64 11.86 8.78
C TRP A 123 6.20 10.50 9.23
N PRO A 124 5.40 9.40 9.20
CA PRO A 124 5.83 8.12 9.73
C PRO A 124 6.85 7.43 8.81
N HIS A 125 7.98 7.00 9.37
CA HIS A 125 8.97 6.16 8.71
C HIS A 125 8.88 4.71 9.20
N ALA A 126 7.69 4.11 9.09
CA ALA A 126 7.37 2.84 9.76
C ALA A 126 8.16 1.62 9.23
N ASN A 127 8.65 1.65 7.99
CA ASN A 127 9.34 0.54 7.33
C ASN A 127 10.84 0.80 7.06
N ALA A 128 11.45 1.76 7.74
CA ALA A 128 12.89 1.94 7.67
C ALA A 128 13.62 0.65 8.13
N ARG A 129 14.61 0.20 7.35
CA ARG A 129 15.30 -1.10 7.50
C ARG A 129 15.88 -1.42 8.89
N LYS A 130 15.83 -0.49 9.86
CA LYS A 130 16.34 -0.64 11.24
C LYS A 130 15.34 -0.27 12.34
N ALA A 131 14.12 0.09 12.04
CA ALA A 131 13.15 0.44 13.06
C ALA A 131 12.50 -0.83 13.63
N ASN A 132 13.02 -1.27 14.76
CA ASN A 132 12.38 -2.23 15.64
C ASN A 132 11.00 -1.65 16.06
N ARG A 133 9.96 -2.13 15.49
CA ARG A 133 8.52 -2.05 15.78
C ARG A 133 8.01 -1.17 16.94
N PRO A 134 7.83 0.14 16.80
CA PRO A 134 6.88 0.84 17.67
C PRO A 134 5.53 1.20 17.02
N TRP A 135 5.32 0.92 15.74
CA TRP A 135 4.15 1.38 14.97
C TRP A 135 2.80 0.76 15.42
N ARG A 136 2.79 -0.43 16.04
CA ARG A 136 1.55 -1.02 16.62
C ARG A 136 0.92 -0.12 17.68
N HIS A 137 1.71 0.68 18.40
CA HIS A 137 1.20 1.63 19.39
C HIS A 137 0.73 2.94 18.75
N LEU A 138 1.31 3.33 17.62
CA LEU A 138 0.96 4.54 16.91
C LEU A 138 -0.43 4.40 16.26
N TRP A 139 -0.71 3.30 15.57
CA TRP A 139 -2.03 3.00 15.02
C TRP A 139 -3.13 2.97 16.10
N ARG A 140 -2.83 2.47 17.29
CA ARG A 140 -3.77 2.51 18.43
C ARG A 140 -4.06 3.94 18.89
N ARG A 141 -3.08 4.85 18.83
CA ARG A 141 -3.26 6.26 19.21
C ARG A 141 -4.03 7.04 18.15
N VAL A 142 -3.73 6.85 16.88
CA VAL A 142 -4.45 7.48 15.76
C VAL A 142 -5.91 7.04 15.74
N ARG A 143 -6.18 5.75 15.90
CA ARG A 143 -7.56 5.22 16.00
C ARG A 143 -8.31 5.78 17.21
N ARG A 144 -7.66 5.94 18.34
CA ARG A 144 -8.27 6.50 19.54
C ARG A 144 -8.54 8.01 19.41
N GLY A 145 -7.69 8.73 18.69
CA GLY A 145 -7.87 10.15 18.38
C GLY A 145 -8.98 10.43 17.36
N LEU A 146 -9.27 9.46 16.49
CA LEU A 146 -10.32 9.54 15.47
C LEU A 146 -11.66 8.88 15.88
N GLY A 147 -11.77 8.39 17.13
CA GLY A 147 -12.99 7.73 17.62
C GLY A 147 -13.32 6.38 16.97
N LEU A 148 -12.37 5.78 16.25
CA LEU A 148 -12.55 4.53 15.52
C LEU A 148 -12.21 3.33 16.43
N GLU A 149 -13.19 2.79 17.14
CA GLU A 149 -13.07 1.51 17.85
C GLU A 149 -13.26 0.34 16.88
N ALA A 150 -12.17 -0.31 16.48
CA ALA A 150 -12.22 -1.63 15.86
C ALA A 150 -11.07 -2.52 16.36
N LYS A 151 -11.41 -3.77 16.65
CA LYS A 151 -10.52 -4.82 17.15
C LYS A 151 -9.36 -5.08 16.20
N PRO A 152 -8.10 -5.18 16.69
CA PRO A 152 -6.97 -5.56 15.84
C PRO A 152 -7.19 -6.96 15.25
N PRO A 153 -6.72 -7.24 14.02
CA PRO A 153 -6.74 -8.59 13.49
C PRO A 153 -5.94 -9.51 14.43
N ASP A 154 -6.53 -10.64 14.75
CA ASP A 154 -5.95 -11.68 15.59
C ASP A 154 -4.73 -12.27 14.87
N ASP A 155 -3.56 -12.11 15.44
CA ASP A 155 -2.27 -12.63 14.95
C ASP A 155 -1.97 -14.02 15.57
N SER A 156 -3.01 -14.73 15.97
CA SER A 156 -2.90 -16.11 16.44
C SER A 156 -2.78 -17.10 15.26
N GLY A 157 -1.80 -16.86 14.40
CA GLY A 157 -1.26 -17.85 13.48
C GLY A 157 -0.28 -18.76 14.20
N THR A 158 -0.72 -19.33 15.34
CA THR A 158 -0.01 -20.45 15.97
C THR A 158 -0.15 -21.65 15.06
N GLY A 159 1.01 -22.18 14.67
CA GLY A 159 1.10 -23.46 14.00
C GLY A 159 0.27 -24.52 14.73
N ARG A 160 -0.48 -25.25 13.96
CA ARG A 160 -0.80 -26.63 14.22
C ARG A 160 -0.16 -27.44 13.12
N ASP A 161 0.97 -28.03 13.48
CA ASP A 161 1.40 -29.27 12.90
C ASP A 161 0.33 -30.29 13.30
N ASP A 162 -0.28 -30.92 12.34
CA ASP A 162 -0.98 -32.17 12.49
C ASP A 162 -0.66 -33.10 11.32
N PRO A 163 -0.53 -34.43 11.55
CA PRO A 163 0.31 -35.41 10.88
C PRO A 163 -0.11 -35.79 9.48
#